data_257c7fca12e6ef57ce700a49cd8af922
#
_entry.id   257c7fca12e6ef57ce700a49cd8af922
#
_cell.length_a   1.000
_cell.length_b   1.000
_cell.length_c   1.000
_cell.angle_alpha   90.00
_cell.angle_beta   90.00
_cell.angle_gamma   90.00
#
_symmetry.space_group_name_H-M   'P 1'
#
loop_
_entity.id
_entity.type
_entity.pdbx_description
1 polymer ?
#
loop_
_entity_poly.entity_id
_entity_poly.type
_entity_poly.pdbx_seq_one_letter_code
_entity_poly.pdbx_strand_id
1 'polypeptide(L)'
;MGEPIEISGSGRTDAGAHALGQVANFHCSSDLPCQEILLQLRQYLPEDIGIYSCKEVSERFHTRLNAVRKTYRYRVWNSEMPCVLERRQVYILPERLDVEKMRKAAEYFIGSHEYSAFNANKKFKKSTVRRIDAVEIRQIGHEIQFLYTGNGFLYNMARIMTGTLLEVGLGKRDADSIPALFGAKREDAGFLVPAQGLCLMEVEY
;
A
#
# COMPACT_ATOMS: atom_id res chain seq x y z
N MET A 1 9.19 -10.41 29.01
CA MET A 1 9.87 -9.10 29.08
C MET A 1 8.99 -8.23 29.96
N GLY A 2 9.33 -7.82 31.10
CA GLY A 2 8.45 -7.12 32.07
C GLY A 2 8.39 -5.59 31.89
N GLU A 3 8.77 -5.06 30.73
CA GLU A 3 8.86 -3.63 30.44
C GLU A 3 7.99 -3.24 29.23
N PRO A 4 7.48 -2.00 29.19
CA PRO A 4 6.81 -1.47 28.01
C PRO A 4 7.78 -1.36 26.84
N ILE A 5 7.44 -1.93 25.67
CA ILE A 5 8.28 -1.90 24.49
C ILE A 5 7.57 -1.07 23.41
N GLU A 6 8.26 -0.05 22.89
CA GLU A 6 7.79 0.73 21.75
C GLU A 6 8.11 -0.01 20.45
N ILE A 7 7.07 -0.20 19.61
CA ILE A 7 7.19 -0.88 18.33
C ILE A 7 7.09 0.15 17.21
N SER A 8 8.09 0.18 16.33
CA SER A 8 8.11 1.00 15.13
C SER A 8 7.85 0.14 13.90
N GLY A 9 6.76 0.41 13.18
CA GLY A 9 6.45 -0.23 11.89
C GLY A 9 6.98 0.55 10.69
N SER A 10 7.24 -0.15 9.58
CA SER A 10 7.69 0.48 8.34
C SER A 10 6.66 1.45 7.75
N GLY A 11 5.39 1.26 8.04
CA GLY A 11 4.27 2.13 7.72
C GLY A 11 3.04 1.71 8.50
N ARG A 12 2.13 2.66 8.73
CA ARG A 12 0.82 2.36 9.29
C ARG A 12 -0.05 1.74 8.20
N THR A 13 -0.78 0.71 8.55
CA THR A 13 -1.78 0.06 7.70
C THR A 13 -3.15 0.54 8.16
N ASP A 14 -3.99 1.00 7.23
CA ASP A 14 -5.37 1.40 7.55
C ASP A 14 -6.19 0.18 8.00
N ALA A 15 -7.21 0.41 8.82
CA ALA A 15 -8.15 -0.64 9.18
C ALA A 15 -8.75 -1.28 7.93
N GLY A 16 -8.69 -2.62 7.86
CA GLY A 16 -9.14 -3.42 6.73
C GLY A 16 -8.11 -3.59 5.59
N ALA A 17 -6.97 -2.89 5.61
CA ALA A 17 -5.87 -3.16 4.68
C ALA A 17 -4.99 -4.30 5.22
N HIS A 18 -4.27 -4.95 4.32
CA HIS A 18 -3.46 -6.14 4.58
C HIS A 18 -1.97 -5.89 4.39
N ALA A 19 -1.14 -6.80 4.89
CA ALA A 19 0.29 -6.81 4.64
C ALA A 19 0.81 -8.25 4.58
N LEU A 20 1.62 -8.56 3.57
CA LEU A 20 2.44 -9.78 3.49
C LEU A 20 3.87 -9.50 3.93
N GLY A 21 4.37 -8.28 3.73
CA GLY A 21 5.75 -7.89 3.99
C GLY A 21 5.89 -6.71 4.96
N GLN A 22 5.02 -6.60 6.00
CA GLN A 22 5.21 -5.59 7.04
C GLN A 22 6.48 -5.89 7.84
N VAL A 23 7.26 -4.84 8.13
CA VAL A 23 8.44 -4.93 8.97
C VAL A 23 8.27 -4.01 10.16
N ALA A 24 8.60 -4.52 11.35
CA ALA A 24 8.62 -3.75 12.58
C ALA A 24 9.96 -3.94 13.30
N ASN A 25 10.40 -2.93 14.04
CA ASN A 25 11.52 -3.06 14.96
C ASN A 25 11.16 -2.54 16.35
N PHE A 26 11.85 -3.05 17.34
CA PHE A 26 11.79 -2.61 18.71
C PHE A 26 13.16 -2.75 19.36
N HIS A 27 13.38 -2.08 20.49
CA HIS A 27 14.52 -2.24 21.36
C HIS A 27 14.06 -2.91 22.63
N CYS A 28 14.83 -3.85 23.14
CA CYS A 28 14.57 -4.50 24.42
C CYS A 28 15.90 -4.82 25.12
N SER A 29 15.85 -4.94 26.45
CA SER A 29 17.00 -5.33 27.29
C SER A 29 17.13 -6.85 27.48
N SER A 30 16.35 -7.64 26.73
CA SER A 30 16.29 -9.10 26.86
C SER A 30 17.43 -9.79 26.11
N ASP A 31 18.09 -10.75 26.77
CA ASP A 31 19.09 -11.63 26.17
C ASP A 31 18.47 -12.86 25.47
N LEU A 32 17.15 -12.90 25.29
CA LEU A 32 16.49 -14.00 24.63
C LEU A 32 16.90 -14.09 23.15
N PRO A 33 17.25 -15.27 22.65
CA PRO A 33 17.52 -15.48 21.23
C PRO A 33 16.34 -15.08 20.37
N CYS A 34 16.59 -14.53 19.16
CA CYS A 34 15.53 -14.16 18.22
C CYS A 34 14.52 -15.28 17.94
N GLN A 35 14.98 -16.55 17.93
CA GLN A 35 14.12 -17.70 17.73
C GLN A 35 13.10 -17.87 18.88
N GLU A 36 13.53 -17.65 20.11
CA GLU A 36 12.65 -17.72 21.27
C GLU A 36 11.64 -16.56 21.28
N ILE A 37 12.11 -15.35 20.95
CA ILE A 37 11.22 -14.18 20.78
C ILE A 37 10.16 -14.47 19.71
N LEU A 38 10.55 -15.06 18.59
CA LEU A 38 9.63 -15.41 17.50
C LEU A 38 8.56 -16.41 17.95
N LEU A 39 8.97 -17.45 18.70
CA LEU A 39 8.04 -18.45 19.22
C LEU A 39 7.03 -17.82 20.20
N GLN A 40 7.50 -17.00 21.13
CA GLN A 40 6.64 -16.30 22.08
C GLN A 40 5.67 -15.34 21.35
N LEU A 41 6.14 -14.55 20.39
CA LEU A 41 5.27 -13.66 19.62
C LEU A 41 4.16 -14.43 18.89
N ARG A 42 4.47 -15.57 18.28
CA ARG A 42 3.47 -16.44 17.63
C ARG A 42 2.43 -17.00 18.58
N GLN A 43 2.79 -17.20 19.84
CA GLN A 43 1.87 -17.71 20.87
C GLN A 43 0.90 -16.64 21.38
N TYR A 44 1.34 -15.38 21.47
CA TYR A 44 0.56 -14.30 22.10
C TYR A 44 -0.15 -13.37 21.10
N LEU A 45 0.25 -13.37 19.84
CA LEU A 45 -0.41 -12.55 18.83
C LEU A 45 -1.74 -13.15 18.39
N PRO A 46 -2.73 -12.31 18.02
CA PRO A 46 -4.00 -12.78 17.49
C PRO A 46 -3.82 -13.47 16.14
N GLU A 47 -4.81 -14.28 15.74
CA GLU A 47 -4.77 -15.13 14.54
C GLU A 47 -4.57 -14.37 13.21
N ASP A 48 -4.87 -13.07 13.20
CA ASP A 48 -4.71 -12.22 12.02
C ASP A 48 -3.32 -11.57 11.89
N ILE A 49 -2.39 -11.89 12.85
CA ILE A 49 -1.00 -11.42 12.82
C ILE A 49 -0.04 -12.61 12.84
N GLY A 50 0.55 -12.90 11.66
CA GLY A 50 1.61 -13.90 11.51
C GLY A 50 3.00 -13.27 11.42
N ILE A 51 3.99 -13.81 12.17
CA ILE A 51 5.38 -13.39 12.09
C ILE A 51 6.22 -14.47 11.41
N TYR A 52 6.87 -14.09 10.32
CA TYR A 52 7.72 -15.00 9.55
C TYR A 52 9.13 -15.14 10.13
N SER A 53 9.73 -14.03 10.55
CA SER A 53 11.12 -14.00 11.01
C SER A 53 11.36 -12.93 12.07
N CYS A 54 12.36 -13.18 12.92
CA CYS A 54 12.91 -12.23 13.85
C CYS A 54 14.44 -12.27 13.71
N LYS A 55 15.11 -11.12 13.68
CA LYS A 55 16.56 -11.03 13.61
C LYS A 55 17.08 -9.78 14.30
N GLU A 56 18.27 -9.85 14.82
CA GLU A 56 18.98 -8.67 15.32
C GLU A 56 19.44 -7.79 14.17
N VAL A 57 19.41 -6.49 14.40
CA VAL A 57 19.87 -5.46 13.49
C VAL A 57 20.64 -4.40 14.26
N SER A 58 21.34 -3.51 13.54
CA SER A 58 22.04 -2.38 14.18
C SER A 58 21.08 -1.54 15.04
N GLU A 59 21.54 -1.05 16.18
CA GLU A 59 20.77 -0.15 17.06
C GLU A 59 20.23 1.11 16.35
N ARG A 60 20.91 1.55 15.27
CA ARG A 60 20.49 2.69 14.45
C ARG A 60 19.42 2.34 13.42
N PHE A 61 19.09 1.06 13.28
CA PHE A 61 18.09 0.63 12.30
C PHE A 61 16.69 1.10 12.69
N HIS A 62 16.01 1.70 11.74
CA HIS A 62 14.63 2.15 11.91
C HIS A 62 13.82 1.74 10.68
N THR A 63 12.86 0.84 10.86
CA THR A 63 12.04 0.24 9.78
C THR A 63 11.40 1.25 8.83
N ARG A 64 11.05 2.44 9.30
CA ARG A 64 10.43 3.47 8.45
C ARG A 64 11.46 4.35 7.74
N LEU A 65 12.54 4.71 8.42
CA LEU A 65 13.51 5.70 7.92
C LEU A 65 14.54 5.08 6.99
N ASN A 66 14.89 3.80 7.23
CA ASN A 66 15.85 3.08 6.39
C ASN A 66 15.20 2.35 5.20
N ALA A 67 13.87 2.35 5.10
CA ALA A 67 13.20 1.76 3.96
C ALA A 67 13.52 2.55 2.68
N VAL A 68 14.08 1.86 1.67
CA VAL A 68 14.46 2.44 0.38
C VAL A 68 13.36 2.29 -0.67
N ARG A 69 12.56 1.22 -0.53
CA ARG A 69 11.48 0.92 -1.48
C ARG A 69 10.33 0.18 -0.80
N LYS A 70 9.10 0.39 -1.30
CA LYS A 70 7.90 -0.33 -0.88
C LYS A 70 7.09 -0.71 -2.09
N THR A 71 6.52 -1.92 -2.04
CA THR A 71 5.59 -2.41 -3.04
C THR A 71 4.22 -2.66 -2.43
N TYR A 72 3.20 -2.05 -3.01
CA TYR A 72 1.80 -2.27 -2.66
C TYR A 72 1.08 -2.96 -3.81
N ARG A 73 0.14 -3.84 -3.49
CA ARG A 73 -0.83 -4.40 -4.43
C ARG A 73 -2.24 -3.97 -4.00
N TYR A 74 -3.03 -3.52 -4.97
CA TYR A 74 -4.46 -3.33 -4.79
C TYR A 74 -5.21 -4.30 -5.71
N ARG A 75 -6.25 -4.97 -5.17
CA ARG A 75 -7.01 -6.00 -5.87
C ARG A 75 -8.44 -5.54 -6.10
N VAL A 76 -8.90 -5.62 -7.34
CA VAL A 76 -10.28 -5.33 -7.75
C VAL A 76 -10.86 -6.59 -8.38
N TRP A 77 -12.03 -7.02 -7.89
CA TRP A 77 -12.81 -8.08 -8.51
C TRP A 77 -13.81 -7.44 -9.47
N ASN A 78 -13.55 -7.59 -10.77
CA ASN A 78 -14.31 -6.96 -11.85
C ASN A 78 -15.27 -7.97 -12.49
N SER A 79 -16.38 -8.24 -11.82
CA SER A 79 -17.40 -9.18 -12.25
C SER A 79 -18.73 -8.90 -11.54
N GLU A 80 -19.85 -9.18 -12.23
CA GLU A 80 -21.17 -9.20 -11.61
C GLU A 80 -21.32 -10.33 -10.58
N MET A 81 -20.60 -11.45 -10.78
CA MET A 81 -20.53 -12.53 -9.79
C MET A 81 -19.65 -12.14 -8.61
N PRO A 82 -20.17 -12.20 -7.37
CA PRO A 82 -19.41 -11.79 -6.19
C PRO A 82 -18.25 -12.74 -5.89
N CYS A 83 -17.12 -12.18 -5.45
CA CYS A 83 -15.99 -12.94 -4.91
C CYS A 83 -16.27 -13.31 -3.45
N VAL A 84 -16.92 -14.45 -3.21
CA VAL A 84 -17.39 -14.82 -1.87
C VAL A 84 -16.25 -15.16 -0.92
N LEU A 85 -15.27 -15.94 -1.37
CA LEU A 85 -14.19 -16.44 -0.51
C LEU A 85 -13.22 -15.32 -0.11
N GLU A 86 -12.85 -14.46 -1.06
CA GLU A 86 -11.86 -13.41 -0.85
C GLU A 86 -12.50 -12.01 -0.69
N ARG A 87 -13.80 -11.92 -0.41
CA ARG A 87 -14.54 -10.65 -0.32
C ARG A 87 -13.94 -9.61 0.64
N ARG A 88 -13.14 -10.07 1.60
CA ARG A 88 -12.43 -9.20 2.57
C ARG A 88 -11.06 -8.75 2.08
N GLN A 89 -10.62 -9.21 0.91
CA GLN A 89 -9.28 -8.95 0.34
C GLN A 89 -9.33 -8.35 -1.05
N VAL A 90 -10.54 -8.08 -1.58
CA VAL A 90 -10.74 -7.46 -2.89
C VAL A 90 -11.79 -6.35 -2.79
N TYR A 91 -11.69 -5.36 -3.66
CA TYR A 91 -12.76 -4.41 -3.93
C TYR A 91 -13.62 -4.95 -5.07
N ILE A 92 -14.91 -5.13 -4.85
CA ILE A 92 -15.86 -5.61 -5.88
C ILE A 92 -16.35 -4.41 -6.67
N LEU A 93 -16.13 -4.43 -7.98
CA LEU A 93 -16.53 -3.41 -8.92
C LEU A 93 -17.07 -4.10 -10.17
N PRO A 94 -18.40 -4.25 -10.32
CA PRO A 94 -19.01 -5.01 -11.42
C PRO A 94 -18.98 -4.28 -12.77
N GLU A 95 -18.89 -2.95 -12.77
CA GLU A 95 -18.90 -2.15 -13.98
C GLU A 95 -17.70 -2.47 -14.88
N ARG A 96 -17.96 -2.54 -16.19
CA ARG A 96 -16.90 -2.85 -17.17
C ARG A 96 -15.79 -1.82 -17.14
N LEU A 97 -14.56 -2.31 -17.05
CA LEU A 97 -13.34 -1.51 -17.03
C LEU A 97 -12.54 -1.66 -18.33
N ASP A 98 -12.06 -0.55 -18.87
CA ASP A 98 -11.08 -0.53 -19.97
C ASP A 98 -9.66 -0.60 -19.38
N VAL A 99 -9.15 -1.84 -19.29
CA VAL A 99 -7.83 -2.11 -18.68
C VAL A 99 -6.69 -1.47 -19.47
N GLU A 100 -6.81 -1.40 -20.81
CA GLU A 100 -5.77 -0.81 -21.64
C GLU A 100 -5.65 0.70 -21.44
N LYS A 101 -6.79 1.40 -21.30
CA LYS A 101 -6.76 2.82 -20.93
C LYS A 101 -6.16 3.04 -19.56
N MET A 102 -6.47 2.17 -18.59
CA MET A 102 -5.85 2.24 -17.26
C MET A 102 -4.33 2.03 -17.32
N ARG A 103 -3.84 1.07 -18.12
CA ARG A 103 -2.38 0.83 -18.32
C ARG A 103 -1.68 2.07 -18.88
N LYS A 104 -2.23 2.69 -19.92
CA LYS A 104 -1.69 3.95 -20.48
C LYS A 104 -1.65 5.06 -19.44
N ALA A 105 -2.74 5.25 -18.68
CA ALA A 105 -2.80 6.25 -17.62
C ALA A 105 -1.81 5.97 -16.48
N ALA A 106 -1.53 4.70 -16.18
CA ALA A 106 -0.61 4.28 -15.14
C ALA A 106 0.85 4.71 -15.43
N GLU A 107 1.25 4.81 -16.69
CA GLU A 107 2.60 5.22 -17.09
C GLU A 107 2.92 6.64 -16.62
N TYR A 108 1.93 7.55 -16.57
CA TYR A 108 2.13 8.92 -16.09
C TYR A 108 2.55 9.01 -14.61
N PHE A 109 2.25 7.99 -13.81
CA PHE A 109 2.68 7.97 -12.40
C PHE A 109 4.16 7.64 -12.21
N ILE A 110 4.84 7.10 -13.22
CA ILE A 110 6.24 6.71 -13.11
C ILE A 110 7.12 7.95 -13.10
N GLY A 111 8.08 7.99 -12.18
CA GLY A 111 8.96 9.13 -12.00
C GLY A 111 8.77 9.85 -10.67
N SER A 112 9.40 11.02 -10.54
CA SER A 112 9.33 11.87 -9.36
C SER A 112 8.34 13.00 -9.59
N HIS A 113 7.25 13.00 -8.83
CA HIS A 113 6.18 13.99 -8.95
C HIS A 113 5.72 14.50 -7.59
N GLU A 114 5.02 15.61 -7.59
CA GLU A 114 4.35 16.14 -6.41
C GLU A 114 2.96 15.50 -6.27
N TYR A 115 2.81 14.58 -5.31
CA TYR A 115 1.61 13.79 -5.10
C TYR A 115 0.64 14.41 -4.08
N SER A 116 0.53 15.74 -4.01
CA SER A 116 -0.39 16.44 -3.09
C SER A 116 -1.85 16.00 -3.27
N ALA A 117 -2.34 15.88 -4.50
CA ALA A 117 -3.68 15.40 -4.81
C ALA A 117 -3.95 13.95 -4.37
N PHE A 118 -2.89 13.16 -4.21
CA PHE A 118 -2.96 11.76 -3.78
C PHE A 118 -2.70 11.57 -2.28
N ASN A 119 -2.81 12.64 -1.48
CA ASN A 119 -2.62 12.61 -0.04
C ASN A 119 -3.92 12.95 0.70
N ALA A 120 -4.47 12.00 1.45
CA ALA A 120 -5.67 12.23 2.23
C ALA A 120 -5.42 13.01 3.55
N ASN A 121 -4.17 13.25 3.94
CA ASN A 121 -3.84 14.02 5.15
C ASN A 121 -3.79 15.52 4.86
N LYS A 122 -4.88 16.23 5.11
CA LYS A 122 -4.99 17.70 4.94
C LYS A 122 -4.02 18.52 5.82
N LYS A 123 -3.51 17.93 6.91
CA LYS A 123 -2.57 18.60 7.85
C LYS A 123 -1.10 18.26 7.56
N PHE A 124 -0.82 17.60 6.45
CA PHE A 124 0.54 17.20 6.09
C PHE A 124 1.40 18.41 5.71
N LYS A 125 2.53 18.59 6.44
CA LYS A 125 3.41 19.77 6.27
C LYS A 125 4.78 19.43 5.63
N LYS A 126 5.04 18.13 5.38
CA LYS A 126 6.31 17.69 4.76
C LYS A 126 6.17 17.64 3.24
N SER A 127 7.29 17.41 2.55
CA SER A 127 7.30 17.24 1.10
C SER A 127 6.34 16.13 0.64
N THR A 128 5.51 16.44 -0.35
CA THR A 128 4.61 15.52 -1.04
C THR A 128 5.26 14.87 -2.26
N VAL A 129 6.49 15.24 -2.58
CA VAL A 129 7.24 14.63 -3.68
C VAL A 129 7.56 13.17 -3.34
N ARG A 130 7.21 12.27 -4.26
CA ARG A 130 7.54 10.83 -4.19
C ARG A 130 8.05 10.39 -5.55
N ARG A 131 8.88 9.34 -5.53
CA ARG A 131 9.31 8.65 -6.74
C ARG A 131 8.60 7.30 -6.81
N ILE A 132 7.83 7.13 -7.87
CA ILE A 132 7.24 5.84 -8.23
C ILE A 132 8.12 5.21 -9.29
N ASP A 133 8.64 4.03 -9.00
CA ASP A 133 9.56 3.29 -9.87
C ASP A 133 8.81 2.44 -10.90
N ALA A 134 7.63 1.92 -10.52
CA ALA A 134 6.78 1.12 -11.40
C ALA A 134 5.31 1.19 -10.99
N VAL A 135 4.42 1.13 -11.98
CA VAL A 135 2.99 0.87 -11.82
C VAL A 135 2.61 -0.21 -12.84
N GLU A 136 2.20 -1.39 -12.34
CA GLU A 136 1.79 -2.49 -13.19
C GLU A 136 0.31 -2.79 -12.99
N ILE A 137 -0.42 -3.06 -14.08
CA ILE A 137 -1.81 -3.50 -14.04
C ILE A 137 -1.90 -4.87 -14.70
N ARG A 138 -2.25 -5.88 -13.91
CA ARG A 138 -2.39 -7.27 -14.36
C ARG A 138 -3.86 -7.66 -14.28
N GLN A 139 -4.36 -8.35 -15.31
CA GLN A 139 -5.68 -8.96 -15.30
C GLN A 139 -5.55 -10.48 -15.29
N ILE A 140 -6.17 -11.13 -14.31
CA ILE A 140 -6.16 -12.58 -14.12
C ILE A 140 -7.62 -13.02 -13.96
N GLY A 141 -8.23 -13.49 -15.03
CA GLY A 141 -9.66 -13.77 -15.04
C GLY A 141 -10.49 -12.52 -14.72
N HIS A 142 -11.27 -12.58 -13.64
CA HIS A 142 -12.07 -11.45 -13.17
C HIS A 142 -11.31 -10.50 -12.24
N GLU A 143 -10.10 -10.85 -11.83
CA GLU A 143 -9.32 -10.02 -10.92
C GLU A 143 -8.41 -9.06 -11.70
N ILE A 144 -8.42 -7.79 -11.31
CA ILE A 144 -7.49 -6.76 -11.76
C ILE A 144 -6.62 -6.38 -10.58
N GLN A 145 -5.31 -6.53 -10.74
CA GLN A 145 -4.29 -6.20 -9.74
C GLN A 145 -3.52 -4.96 -10.17
N PHE A 146 -3.40 -4.01 -9.27
CA PHE A 146 -2.59 -2.81 -9.41
C PHE A 146 -1.38 -2.95 -8.49
N LEU A 147 -0.17 -2.97 -9.02
CA LEU A 147 1.08 -3.02 -8.25
C LEU A 147 1.77 -1.65 -8.36
N TYR A 148 2.13 -1.10 -7.22
CA TYR A 148 2.80 0.18 -7.09
C TYR A 148 4.11 -0.01 -6.35
N THR A 149 5.22 0.33 -7.00
CA THR A 149 6.57 0.28 -6.39
C THR A 149 7.17 1.67 -6.39
N GLY A 150 7.70 2.11 -5.24
CA GLY A 150 8.28 3.44 -5.11
C GLY A 150 9.03 3.64 -3.80
N ASN A 151 9.72 4.78 -3.68
CA ASN A 151 10.54 5.12 -2.50
C ASN A 151 9.75 5.40 -1.23
N GLY A 152 8.44 5.60 -1.37
CA GLY A 152 7.53 5.86 -0.25
C GLY A 152 6.18 6.34 -0.73
N PHE A 153 5.18 6.22 0.14
CA PHE A 153 3.80 6.58 -0.18
C PHE A 153 3.25 7.54 0.87
N LEU A 154 2.44 8.49 0.42
CA LEU A 154 1.66 9.38 1.28
C LEU A 154 0.46 8.63 1.86
N TYR A 155 -0.22 9.25 2.81
CA TYR A 155 -1.41 8.67 3.43
C TYR A 155 -2.49 8.43 2.37
N ASN A 156 -2.93 7.19 2.25
CA ASN A 156 -3.89 6.68 1.26
C ASN A 156 -3.46 6.80 -0.22
N MET A 157 -2.19 7.12 -0.53
CA MET A 157 -1.74 7.42 -1.88
C MET A 157 -2.06 6.30 -2.88
N ALA A 158 -1.68 5.05 -2.61
CA ALA A 158 -1.95 3.93 -3.51
C ALA A 158 -3.45 3.72 -3.77
N ARG A 159 -4.29 3.91 -2.74
CA ARG A 159 -5.74 3.80 -2.86
C ARG A 159 -6.35 4.91 -3.73
N ILE A 160 -5.85 6.16 -3.59
CA ILE A 160 -6.32 7.28 -4.42
C ILE A 160 -5.84 7.12 -5.86
N MET A 161 -4.59 6.68 -6.08
CA MET A 161 -4.08 6.34 -7.42
C MET A 161 -4.96 5.28 -8.09
N THR A 162 -5.32 4.21 -7.36
CA THR A 162 -6.23 3.18 -7.87
C THR A 162 -7.60 3.75 -8.22
N GLY A 163 -8.21 4.56 -7.35
CA GLY A 163 -9.51 5.19 -7.64
C GLY A 163 -9.46 6.08 -8.89
N THR A 164 -8.36 6.82 -9.06
CA THR A 164 -8.14 7.65 -10.25
C THR A 164 -8.03 6.81 -11.53
N LEU A 165 -7.28 5.69 -11.46
CA LEU A 165 -7.17 4.75 -12.60
C LEU A 165 -8.50 4.05 -12.89
N LEU A 166 -9.29 3.72 -11.86
CA LEU A 166 -10.63 3.16 -12.06
C LEU A 166 -11.58 4.15 -12.74
N GLU A 167 -11.49 5.46 -12.43
CA GLU A 167 -12.24 6.48 -13.18
C GLU A 167 -11.86 6.51 -14.67
N VAL A 168 -10.59 6.30 -14.99
CA VAL A 168 -10.14 6.15 -16.40
C VAL A 168 -10.72 4.89 -17.02
N GLY A 169 -10.67 3.76 -16.33
CA GLY A 169 -11.25 2.50 -16.83
C GLY A 169 -12.75 2.54 -17.03
N LEU A 170 -13.45 3.31 -16.21
CA LEU A 170 -14.90 3.56 -16.32
C LEU A 170 -15.25 4.60 -17.40
N GLY A 171 -14.29 5.23 -18.06
CA GLY A 171 -14.50 6.31 -19.01
C GLY A 171 -14.99 7.63 -18.39
N LYS A 172 -14.84 7.79 -17.06
CA LYS A 172 -15.22 9.00 -16.31
C LYS A 172 -14.11 10.05 -16.27
N ARG A 173 -12.90 9.67 -16.67
CA ARG A 173 -11.69 10.51 -16.70
C ARG A 173 -10.86 10.16 -17.93
N ASP A 174 -10.29 11.17 -18.56
CA ASP A 174 -9.31 10.96 -19.63
C ASP A 174 -7.96 10.52 -19.06
N ALA A 175 -7.30 9.55 -19.71
CA ALA A 175 -5.97 9.09 -19.32
C ALA A 175 -4.95 10.23 -19.30
N ASP A 176 -5.00 11.12 -20.28
CA ASP A 176 -4.08 12.24 -20.44
C ASP A 176 -4.29 13.37 -19.42
N SER A 177 -5.32 13.29 -18.56
CA SER A 177 -5.53 14.23 -17.46
C SER A 177 -4.65 13.96 -16.24
N ILE A 178 -4.01 12.79 -16.13
CA ILE A 178 -3.21 12.42 -14.97
C ILE A 178 -2.06 13.40 -14.66
N PRO A 179 -1.27 13.89 -15.66
CA PRO A 179 -0.20 14.84 -15.39
C PRO A 179 -0.66 16.14 -14.71
N ALA A 180 -1.88 16.60 -14.99
CA ALA A 180 -2.43 17.80 -14.37
C ALA A 180 -2.79 17.63 -12.88
N LEU A 181 -2.80 16.40 -12.37
CA LEU A 181 -3.06 16.10 -10.96
C LEU A 181 -1.83 16.26 -10.06
N PHE A 182 -0.62 16.30 -10.64
CA PHE A 182 0.58 16.51 -9.86
C PHE A 182 0.65 17.97 -9.39
N GLY A 183 0.72 18.15 -8.05
CA GLY A 183 0.63 19.47 -7.43
C GLY A 183 -0.80 20.03 -7.28
N ALA A 184 -1.82 19.33 -7.78
CA ALA A 184 -3.21 19.72 -7.67
C ALA A 184 -3.81 19.43 -6.26
N LYS A 185 -5.09 19.76 -6.06
CA LYS A 185 -5.80 19.53 -4.80
C LYS A 185 -6.31 18.09 -4.74
N ARG A 186 -6.61 17.62 -3.50
CA ARG A 186 -7.15 16.27 -3.27
C ARG A 186 -8.47 16.02 -4.01
N GLU A 187 -9.28 17.05 -4.15
CA GLU A 187 -10.59 17.00 -4.80
C GLU A 187 -10.50 16.74 -6.31
N ASP A 188 -9.37 17.05 -6.92
CA ASP A 188 -9.14 16.87 -8.36
C ASP A 188 -8.78 15.40 -8.69
N ALA A 189 -8.19 14.67 -7.76
CA ALA A 189 -7.89 13.25 -7.93
C ALA A 189 -9.13 12.37 -7.70
N GLY A 190 -9.07 11.12 -8.16
CA GLY A 190 -10.15 10.17 -8.07
C GLY A 190 -10.57 9.81 -6.64
N PHE A 191 -11.62 9.03 -6.54
CA PHE A 191 -12.17 8.61 -5.26
C PHE A 191 -11.23 7.70 -4.46
N LEU A 192 -11.42 7.67 -3.14
CA LEU A 192 -10.67 6.78 -2.26
C LEU A 192 -11.31 5.38 -2.29
N VAL A 193 -10.65 4.41 -2.90
CA VAL A 193 -11.13 3.02 -2.91
C VAL A 193 -11.07 2.38 -1.51
N PRO A 194 -11.92 1.37 -1.20
CA PRO A 194 -11.93 0.67 0.09
C PRO A 194 -10.57 0.10 0.49
N ALA A 195 -10.28 0.06 1.80
CA ALA A 195 -8.97 -0.41 2.29
C ALA A 195 -8.73 -1.90 2.04
N GLN A 196 -9.79 -2.71 2.03
CA GLN A 196 -9.72 -4.18 1.95
C GLN A 196 -9.01 -4.74 0.72
N GLY A 197 -8.97 -3.98 -0.40
CA GLY A 197 -8.22 -4.39 -1.59
C GLY A 197 -6.71 -4.16 -1.48
N LEU A 198 -6.24 -3.38 -0.48
CA LEU A 198 -4.84 -2.97 -0.36
C LEU A 198 -4.03 -3.98 0.47
N CYS A 199 -2.86 -4.34 -0.05
CA CYS A 199 -1.87 -5.15 0.63
C CYS A 199 -0.46 -4.57 0.45
N LEU A 200 0.26 -4.36 1.55
CA LEU A 200 1.70 -4.11 1.53
C LEU A 200 2.42 -5.43 1.23
N MET A 201 3.04 -5.52 0.06
CA MET A 201 3.68 -6.75 -0.40
C MET A 201 5.10 -6.89 0.15
N GLU A 202 5.87 -5.79 0.12
CA GLU A 202 7.29 -5.82 0.45
C GLU A 202 7.80 -4.45 0.90
N VAL A 203 8.82 -4.47 1.75
CA VAL A 203 9.65 -3.32 2.15
C VAL A 203 11.11 -3.69 1.98
N GLU A 204 11.83 -2.94 1.17
CA GLU A 204 13.27 -3.11 0.94
C GLU A 204 14.08 -2.10 1.76
N TYR A 205 15.27 -2.56 2.25
CA TYR A 205 16.20 -1.81 3.10
C TYR A 205 17.59 -1.76 2.52
#